data_69632639cf2f9ce9c9df279b0b15e0ae
#
_entry.id   69632639cf2f9ce9c9df279b0b15e0ae
#
_cell.length_a   1.000
_cell.length_b   1.000
_cell.length_c   1.000
_cell.angle_alpha   90.00
_cell.angle_beta   90.00
_cell.angle_gamma   90.00
#
_symmetry.space_group_name_H-M   'P 1'
#
loop_
_entity.id
_entity.type
_entity.pdbx_description
1 polymer ?
#
loop_
_entity_poly.entity_id
_entity_poly.type
_entity_poly.pdbx_seq_one_letter_code
_entity_poly.pdbx_strand_id
1 'polypeptide(L)'
;MSMYSLSIAGLLATTLLLGACGSGNSSPIVIGGDTGTPVEPETPVQPETPVEPEVDKRLSGGDTTVFSESSSAFETPAPNLEGERLDKHLAGDVAFEDVFVTAPAPVNSGLGTIFNNSSCIRCHPRDGRGRAAEPGVDQESIFLRVSIGNDPLTGPEPAPGFGLQFQHRAVFGVEPEGKVDVAYEELETTFADGDTISLRKPVFTIVESYQPLPPGLLTGARVAPPVFGRGLLEAIPEATILGWADELDDDNDGISGRTNRVVDPISGATRLGRFGLKANAVSLEVQNAGAYHEDMGVTSSIFPVESSFGQTQYDELLDEAEVSDETIENVTFYVQTLGVPARRDVDDSEVLRGEALFTEVRCAACHIPQARTGDFPAVPEVANQLIFPFTDLLLHDMGEGLADNRPDFLASGSEWRTPPLWGIGLTAVVQGRNEFLHDGRARSLMEAIMWHGGEAEESRELVRAMPAADRDALLAFLQSL
;
A
#
# COMPACT_ATOMS: atom_id res chain seq x y z
N MET A 1 -26.52 -45.84 -17.95
CA MET A 1 -26.39 -45.98 -19.39
C MET A 1 -25.53 -44.79 -19.85
N SER A 2 -24.36 -44.88 -20.34
CA SER A 2 -23.40 -45.87 -20.75
C SER A 2 -22.01 -45.25 -20.62
N MET A 3 -21.18 -46.03 -20.03
CA MET A 3 -19.73 -46.00 -20.00
C MET A 3 -19.10 -45.81 -21.38
N TYR A 4 -17.98 -45.13 -21.52
CA TYR A 4 -16.83 -45.58 -22.26
C TYR A 4 -15.52 -45.03 -21.66
N SER A 5 -14.76 -45.98 -21.13
CA SER A 5 -13.37 -45.94 -20.76
C SER A 5 -12.49 -46.27 -21.95
N LEU A 6 -11.38 -45.61 -22.15
CA LEU A 6 -10.28 -46.19 -22.93
C LEU A 6 -8.91 -45.69 -22.36
N SER A 7 -8.21 -46.64 -21.77
CA SER A 7 -6.77 -46.59 -21.47
C SER A 7 -5.98 -47.09 -22.69
N ILE A 8 -4.84 -46.46 -23.01
CA ILE A 8 -3.73 -47.13 -23.73
C ILE A 8 -2.39 -46.70 -23.13
N ALA A 9 -1.63 -47.69 -22.75
CA ALA A 9 -0.27 -47.66 -22.23
C ALA A 9 0.75 -47.97 -23.37
N GLY A 10 2.02 -47.61 -23.07
CA GLY A 10 3.21 -48.21 -23.70
C GLY A 10 3.98 -47.21 -24.56
N LEU A 11 5.30 -47.08 -24.63
CA LEU A 11 6.34 -48.08 -24.49
C LEU A 11 7.68 -47.35 -24.35
N LEU A 12 8.60 -47.90 -23.55
CA LEU A 12 10.04 -47.59 -23.46
C LEU A 12 10.77 -47.83 -24.77
N ALA A 13 11.83 -47.05 -25.04
CA ALA A 13 12.95 -47.51 -25.80
C ALA A 13 14.26 -46.80 -25.39
N THR A 14 15.08 -47.54 -24.71
CA THR A 14 16.51 -47.35 -24.41
C THR A 14 17.32 -47.67 -25.65
N THR A 15 18.33 -46.84 -25.99
CA THR A 15 19.47 -47.30 -26.83
C THR A 15 20.77 -46.69 -26.33
N LEU A 16 21.60 -47.59 -25.79
CA LEU A 16 23.05 -47.42 -25.63
C LEU A 16 23.74 -47.64 -26.99
N LEU A 17 24.80 -46.88 -27.26
CA LEU A 17 25.86 -47.29 -28.20
C LEU A 17 27.23 -46.85 -27.71
N LEU A 18 28.05 -47.85 -27.43
CA LEU A 18 29.49 -47.83 -27.21
C LEU A 18 30.23 -47.81 -28.57
N GLY A 19 31.46 -47.27 -28.55
CA GLY A 19 32.48 -47.55 -29.55
C GLY A 19 33.49 -46.41 -29.63
N ALA A 20 34.72 -46.50 -29.62
CA ALA A 20 35.77 -47.50 -29.45
C ALA A 20 37.11 -46.76 -29.73
N CYS A 21 38.14 -47.22 -29.13
CA CYS A 21 39.53 -46.76 -29.18
C CYS A 21 40.18 -46.72 -30.57
N GLY A 22 41.10 -45.77 -30.79
CA GLY A 22 42.07 -45.80 -31.88
C GLY A 22 43.39 -45.25 -31.42
N SER A 23 44.33 -46.16 -31.16
CA SER A 23 45.73 -45.91 -30.84
C SER A 23 46.57 -45.69 -32.13
N GLY A 24 47.44 -44.69 -32.10
CA GLY A 24 48.44 -44.44 -33.14
C GLY A 24 49.76 -43.96 -32.54
N ASN A 25 50.71 -44.85 -32.56
CA ASN A 25 52.08 -44.71 -32.09
C ASN A 25 52.95 -44.05 -33.17
N SER A 26 53.80 -43.09 -32.86
CA SER A 26 54.99 -42.79 -33.59
C SER A 26 56.02 -42.06 -32.74
N SER A 27 57.16 -42.60 -32.58
CA SER A 27 58.34 -42.17 -31.81
C SER A 27 59.22 -41.16 -32.58
N PRO A 28 60.41 -40.72 -32.08
CA PRO A 28 60.68 -39.33 -31.82
C PRO A 28 61.77 -38.77 -32.75
N ILE A 29 61.84 -37.43 -32.81
CA ILE A 29 63.04 -36.75 -33.33
C ILE A 29 63.61 -35.87 -32.22
N VAL A 30 64.89 -36.18 -31.86
CA VAL A 30 65.69 -35.35 -30.95
C VAL A 30 66.56 -34.41 -31.81
N ILE A 31 66.54 -33.12 -31.54
CA ILE A 31 67.66 -32.19 -31.83
C ILE A 31 67.69 -31.06 -30.78
N GLY A 32 68.78 -30.99 -30.07
CA GLY A 32 69.55 -29.81 -29.76
C GLY A 32 69.04 -28.78 -28.79
N GLY A 33 69.67 -28.64 -27.69
CA GLY A 33 69.45 -27.81 -26.56
C GLY A 33 69.44 -26.29 -26.78
N ASP A 34 68.69 -25.67 -25.95
CA ASP A 34 68.96 -24.28 -25.47
C ASP A 34 68.59 -24.20 -24.00
N THR A 35 69.49 -23.64 -23.19
CA THR A 35 69.32 -23.48 -21.75
C THR A 35 68.50 -22.25 -21.45
N GLY A 36 67.18 -22.40 -21.47
CA GLY A 36 66.22 -21.38 -21.00
C GLY A 36 65.85 -21.65 -19.57
N THR A 37 65.90 -20.64 -18.70
CA THR A 37 65.40 -20.60 -17.33
C THR A 37 63.96 -21.11 -17.26
N PRO A 38 63.55 -21.85 -16.22
CA PRO A 38 62.16 -22.31 -16.07
C PRO A 38 61.23 -21.10 -15.90
N VAL A 39 60.30 -20.94 -16.83
CA VAL A 39 59.14 -20.04 -16.67
C VAL A 39 58.18 -20.80 -15.76
N GLU A 40 57.90 -20.22 -14.57
CA GLU A 40 56.82 -20.70 -13.72
C GLU A 40 55.52 -20.69 -14.53
N PRO A 41 54.67 -21.72 -14.40
CA PRO A 41 53.37 -21.73 -15.06
C PRO A 41 52.51 -20.58 -14.50
N GLU A 42 52.08 -19.68 -15.36
CA GLU A 42 51.08 -18.65 -15.01
C GLU A 42 49.86 -19.33 -14.45
N THR A 43 49.46 -18.93 -13.22
CA THR A 43 48.24 -19.36 -12.58
C THR A 43 47.06 -18.94 -13.49
N PRO A 44 46.13 -19.84 -13.81
CA PRO A 44 44.95 -19.43 -14.59
C PRO A 44 44.26 -18.31 -13.90
N VAL A 45 44.12 -17.15 -14.55
CA VAL A 45 43.27 -16.05 -14.11
C VAL A 45 41.85 -16.61 -14.10
N GLN A 46 41.28 -16.79 -12.91
CA GLN A 46 39.86 -17.06 -12.77
C GLN A 46 39.09 -15.91 -13.44
N PRO A 47 38.09 -16.21 -14.27
CA PRO A 47 37.24 -15.16 -14.79
C PRO A 47 36.62 -14.40 -13.58
N GLU A 48 36.85 -13.09 -13.54
CA GLU A 48 36.21 -12.22 -12.54
C GLU A 48 34.70 -12.45 -12.65
N THR A 49 34.09 -12.88 -11.57
CA THR A 49 32.63 -12.90 -11.45
C THR A 49 32.18 -11.49 -11.76
N PRO A 50 31.18 -11.28 -12.66
CA PRO A 50 30.62 -9.94 -12.89
C PRO A 50 30.18 -9.39 -11.55
N VAL A 51 30.78 -8.29 -11.10
CA VAL A 51 30.31 -7.54 -9.95
C VAL A 51 28.95 -6.98 -10.39
N GLU A 52 27.87 -7.48 -9.82
CA GLU A 52 26.59 -6.85 -9.99
C GLU A 52 26.73 -5.36 -9.60
N PRO A 53 26.19 -4.42 -10.39
CA PRO A 53 26.30 -3.02 -10.06
C PRO A 53 25.70 -2.79 -8.66
N GLU A 54 26.45 -2.11 -7.81
CA GLU A 54 26.01 -1.74 -6.47
C GLU A 54 24.68 -0.97 -6.57
N VAL A 55 23.63 -1.47 -5.93
CA VAL A 55 22.31 -0.88 -5.98
C VAL A 55 22.29 0.38 -5.14
N ASP A 56 21.96 1.52 -5.74
CA ASP A 56 21.82 2.79 -5.01
C ASP A 56 20.53 2.77 -4.15
N LYS A 57 20.69 2.52 -2.86
CA LYS A 57 19.59 2.44 -1.89
C LYS A 57 18.85 3.77 -1.68
N ARG A 58 19.39 4.91 -2.18
CA ARG A 58 18.68 6.20 -2.15
C ARG A 58 17.51 6.23 -3.11
N LEU A 59 17.56 5.43 -4.17
CA LEU A 59 16.55 5.40 -5.22
C LEU A 59 15.29 4.61 -4.77
N SER A 60 14.57 5.10 -3.76
CA SER A 60 13.38 4.43 -3.19
C SER A 60 12.34 4.04 -4.24
N GLY A 61 12.13 4.88 -5.26
CA GLY A 61 11.21 4.69 -6.38
C GLY A 61 11.90 4.40 -7.71
N GLY A 62 13.16 3.93 -7.73
CA GLY A 62 13.93 3.81 -8.99
C GLY A 62 14.06 5.16 -9.69
N ASP A 63 13.81 5.22 -11.01
CA ASP A 63 13.90 6.45 -11.82
C ASP A 63 12.82 7.50 -11.46
N THR A 64 11.80 7.15 -10.67
CA THR A 64 10.79 8.10 -10.17
C THR A 64 11.19 8.76 -8.85
N THR A 65 12.40 8.50 -8.36
CA THR A 65 12.85 9.02 -7.06
C THR A 65 13.09 10.52 -7.09
N VAL A 66 12.55 11.23 -6.09
CA VAL A 66 12.68 12.67 -5.91
C VAL A 66 13.61 12.97 -4.74
N PHE A 67 14.66 13.74 -5.00
CA PHE A 67 15.62 14.21 -3.99
C PHE A 67 15.11 15.53 -3.37
N SER A 68 14.07 15.44 -2.53
CA SER A 68 13.49 16.56 -1.79
C SER A 68 13.19 16.16 -0.37
N GLU A 69 13.61 17.00 0.58
CA GLU A 69 13.32 16.88 2.02
C GLU A 69 12.42 18.03 2.51
N SER A 70 11.83 18.76 1.58
CA SER A 70 10.97 19.89 1.89
C SER A 70 9.53 19.46 2.20
N SER A 71 8.71 20.41 2.62
CA SER A 71 7.28 20.18 2.86
C SER A 71 6.49 19.84 1.57
N SER A 72 7.08 19.98 0.39
CA SER A 72 6.51 19.58 -0.90
C SER A 72 7.09 18.28 -1.45
N ALA A 73 7.78 17.47 -0.63
CA ALA A 73 8.43 16.25 -1.09
C ALA A 73 7.44 15.24 -1.68
N PHE A 74 6.20 15.23 -1.24
CA PHE A 74 5.17 14.29 -1.70
C PHE A 74 4.37 14.79 -2.91
N GLU A 75 4.37 16.12 -3.15
CA GLU A 75 3.67 16.80 -4.26
C GLU A 75 4.52 16.84 -5.54
N THR A 76 5.72 16.26 -5.53
CA THR A 76 6.67 16.42 -6.63
C THR A 76 6.44 15.36 -7.70
N PRO A 77 6.28 15.74 -8.99
CA PRO A 77 6.15 14.79 -10.08
C PRO A 77 7.41 13.91 -10.22
N ALA A 78 7.23 12.70 -10.73
CA ALA A 78 8.35 11.82 -11.05
C ALA A 78 9.31 12.51 -12.04
N PRO A 79 10.64 12.51 -11.79
CA PRO A 79 11.60 13.28 -12.60
C PRO A 79 11.78 12.73 -14.02
N ASN A 80 11.25 11.54 -14.32
CA ASN A 80 11.25 10.94 -15.66
C ASN A 80 9.99 11.26 -16.47
N LEU A 81 9.11 12.18 -15.98
CA LEU A 81 7.98 12.72 -16.74
C LEU A 81 8.42 13.86 -17.62
N GLU A 82 8.06 13.82 -18.91
CA GLU A 82 8.41 14.83 -19.89
C GLU A 82 7.25 15.15 -20.85
N GLY A 83 7.26 16.35 -21.43
CA GLY A 83 6.35 16.78 -22.47
C GLY A 83 4.87 16.61 -22.13
N GLU A 84 4.08 16.07 -23.06
CA GLU A 84 2.63 15.89 -22.90
C GLU A 84 2.24 15.04 -21.68
N ARG A 85 3.14 14.17 -21.21
CA ARG A 85 2.88 13.37 -20.03
C ARG A 85 3.01 14.18 -18.74
N LEU A 86 3.97 15.11 -18.70
CA LEU A 86 4.04 16.09 -17.61
C LEU A 86 2.81 17.03 -17.63
N ASP A 87 2.36 17.46 -18.83
CA ASP A 87 1.14 18.28 -18.96
C ASP A 87 -0.10 17.52 -18.44
N LYS A 88 -0.21 16.21 -18.71
CA LYS A 88 -1.29 15.35 -18.18
C LYS A 88 -1.21 15.22 -16.65
N HIS A 89 -0.01 15.07 -16.10
CA HIS A 89 0.20 15.05 -14.65
C HIS A 89 -0.31 16.34 -14.00
N LEU A 90 0.09 17.50 -14.54
CA LEU A 90 -0.34 18.82 -14.05
C LEU A 90 -1.86 19.04 -14.19
N ALA A 91 -2.49 18.51 -15.23
CA ALA A 91 -3.94 18.52 -15.35
C ALA A 91 -4.62 17.65 -14.27
N GLY A 92 -4.01 16.52 -13.92
CA GLY A 92 -4.47 15.66 -12.85
C GLY A 92 -4.27 16.28 -11.47
N ASP A 93 -3.18 17.01 -11.26
CA ASP A 93 -2.90 17.80 -10.05
C ASP A 93 -4.02 18.82 -9.80
N VAL A 94 -4.34 19.62 -10.82
CA VAL A 94 -5.47 20.57 -10.75
C VAL A 94 -6.78 19.86 -10.41
N ALA A 95 -7.07 18.72 -11.04
CA ALA A 95 -8.29 17.96 -10.77
C ALA A 95 -8.32 17.33 -9.37
N PHE A 96 -7.18 16.98 -8.80
CA PHE A 96 -7.05 16.47 -7.43
C PHE A 96 -7.29 17.56 -6.38
N GLU A 97 -6.90 18.81 -6.69
CA GLU A 97 -7.14 19.99 -5.84
C GLU A 97 -8.55 20.59 -5.99
N ASP A 98 -9.26 20.29 -7.09
CA ASP A 98 -10.58 20.83 -7.38
C ASP A 98 -11.58 20.63 -6.23
N VAL A 99 -12.31 21.69 -5.92
CA VAL A 99 -13.37 21.68 -4.91
C VAL A 99 -14.72 21.54 -5.60
N PHE A 100 -15.39 20.41 -5.35
CA PHE A 100 -16.75 20.20 -5.83
C PHE A 100 -17.76 21.01 -5.03
N VAL A 101 -18.78 21.48 -5.73
CA VAL A 101 -19.85 22.31 -5.16
C VAL A 101 -21.24 21.78 -5.58
N THR A 102 -22.26 22.16 -4.82
CA THR A 102 -23.65 21.79 -5.11
C THR A 102 -24.08 22.23 -6.52
N ALA A 103 -24.76 21.36 -7.25
CA ALA A 103 -25.39 21.68 -8.52
C ALA A 103 -26.57 22.68 -8.36
N PRO A 104 -26.84 23.56 -9.39
CA PRO A 104 -26.01 23.77 -10.59
C PRO A 104 -24.88 24.77 -10.37
N ALA A 105 -23.71 24.48 -10.88
CA ALA A 105 -22.55 25.38 -10.86
C ALA A 105 -21.82 25.35 -12.22
N PRO A 106 -21.11 26.42 -12.60
CA PRO A 106 -20.43 26.46 -13.89
C PRO A 106 -19.16 25.60 -13.94
N VAL A 107 -18.58 25.26 -12.77
CA VAL A 107 -17.35 24.47 -12.63
C VAL A 107 -17.49 23.56 -11.41
N ASN A 108 -17.00 22.33 -11.51
CA ASN A 108 -16.96 21.32 -10.45
C ASN A 108 -18.33 21.15 -9.74
N SER A 109 -19.40 21.12 -10.52
CA SER A 109 -20.76 20.87 -10.07
C SER A 109 -20.97 19.39 -9.77
N GLY A 110 -21.86 19.06 -8.82
CA GLY A 110 -22.24 17.68 -8.56
C GLY A 110 -21.71 17.14 -7.23
N LEU A 111 -21.34 18.00 -6.27
CA LEU A 111 -21.12 17.54 -4.90
C LEU A 111 -22.40 16.86 -4.39
N GLY A 112 -22.30 15.63 -3.92
CA GLY A 112 -23.44 14.86 -3.41
C GLY A 112 -24.19 15.57 -2.31
N THR A 113 -25.43 15.17 -2.10
CA THR A 113 -26.30 15.76 -1.05
C THR A 113 -25.74 15.58 0.35
N ILE A 114 -25.04 14.44 0.58
CA ILE A 114 -24.26 14.12 1.78
C ILE A 114 -22.85 13.69 1.37
N PHE A 115 -21.85 14.02 2.18
CA PHE A 115 -20.45 13.79 1.85
C PHE A 115 -19.56 13.85 3.11
N ASN A 116 -18.32 13.42 3.02
CA ASN A 116 -17.29 13.61 4.06
C ASN A 116 -16.42 14.84 3.76
N ASN A 117 -16.02 15.02 2.50
CA ASN A 117 -15.29 16.21 2.08
C ASN A 117 -15.61 16.54 0.61
N SER A 118 -15.17 17.70 0.13
CA SER A 118 -15.48 18.21 -1.20
C SER A 118 -14.28 18.28 -2.15
N SER A 119 -13.14 17.70 -1.77
CA SER A 119 -11.88 17.75 -2.53
C SER A 119 -10.92 16.70 -2.00
N CYS A 120 -10.10 16.09 -2.88
CA CYS A 120 -9.11 15.09 -2.50
C CYS A 120 -8.03 15.69 -1.59
N ILE A 121 -7.52 16.89 -1.93
CA ILE A 121 -6.45 17.56 -1.18
C ILE A 121 -6.83 17.90 0.27
N ARG A 122 -8.12 18.02 0.59
CA ARG A 122 -8.57 18.26 1.96
C ARG A 122 -8.36 17.05 2.88
N CYS A 123 -8.50 15.82 2.32
CA CYS A 123 -8.20 14.61 3.04
C CYS A 123 -6.73 14.20 2.92
N HIS A 124 -6.07 14.55 1.80
CA HIS A 124 -4.67 14.26 1.50
C HIS A 124 -3.81 15.54 1.41
N PRO A 125 -3.72 16.35 2.47
CA PRO A 125 -2.99 17.63 2.39
C PRO A 125 -1.55 17.40 1.95
N ARG A 126 -1.12 18.11 0.88
CA ARG A 126 0.20 17.95 0.26
C ARG A 126 0.51 16.52 -0.18
N ASP A 127 -0.49 15.83 -0.73
CA ASP A 127 -0.42 14.43 -1.14
C ASP A 127 0.03 13.45 -0.05
N GLY A 128 0.04 13.95 1.16
CA GLY A 128 0.43 13.24 2.35
C GLY A 128 -0.75 12.55 3.03
N ARG A 129 -0.53 12.30 4.30
CA ARG A 129 -1.49 11.62 5.17
C ARG A 129 -2.51 12.62 5.73
N GLY A 130 -3.76 12.19 5.88
CA GLY A 130 -4.78 12.92 6.62
C GLY A 130 -4.47 13.03 8.11
N ARG A 131 -5.27 13.83 8.80
CA ARG A 131 -5.15 14.09 10.26
C ARG A 131 -5.93 13.08 11.06
N ALA A 132 -5.41 12.68 12.21
CA ALA A 132 -6.19 11.94 13.20
C ALA A 132 -7.37 12.78 13.71
N ALA A 133 -8.42 12.09 14.16
CA ALA A 133 -9.58 12.76 14.76
C ALA A 133 -9.18 13.52 16.04
N GLU A 134 -9.80 14.66 16.26
CA GLU A 134 -9.65 15.45 17.49
C GLU A 134 -10.98 15.50 18.25
N PRO A 135 -11.01 15.33 19.58
CA PRO A 135 -12.23 15.39 20.39
C PRO A 135 -12.96 16.74 20.26
N GLY A 136 -14.26 16.68 19.99
CA GLY A 136 -15.12 17.87 19.91
C GLY A 136 -14.87 18.76 18.69
N VAL A 137 -14.10 18.30 17.68
CA VAL A 137 -13.83 19.01 16.43
C VAL A 137 -14.47 18.27 15.26
N ASP A 138 -14.97 19.02 14.29
CA ASP A 138 -15.47 18.45 13.04
C ASP A 138 -14.32 17.78 12.26
N GLN A 139 -14.51 16.50 11.91
CA GLN A 139 -13.44 15.69 11.33
C GLN A 139 -13.24 16.04 9.85
N GLU A 140 -12.00 16.30 9.42
CA GLU A 140 -11.69 16.69 8.03
C GLU A 140 -11.12 15.54 7.18
N SER A 141 -10.27 14.69 7.76
CA SER A 141 -9.51 13.70 7.00
C SER A 141 -9.68 12.28 7.52
N ILE A 142 -10.71 12.07 8.33
CA ILE A 142 -11.09 10.77 8.84
C ILE A 142 -12.57 10.53 8.56
N PHE A 143 -12.91 9.31 8.20
CA PHE A 143 -14.29 8.88 8.02
C PHE A 143 -14.49 7.49 8.64
N LEU A 144 -15.74 7.13 8.86
CA LEU A 144 -16.12 5.80 9.32
C LEU A 144 -16.68 5.00 8.14
N ARG A 145 -16.03 3.89 7.81
CA ARG A 145 -16.68 2.84 7.04
C ARG A 145 -17.72 2.17 7.91
N VAL A 146 -18.89 1.91 7.35
CA VAL A 146 -20.01 1.27 8.04
C VAL A 146 -20.52 0.07 7.25
N SER A 147 -21.08 -0.93 7.95
CA SER A 147 -21.76 -2.08 7.34
C SER A 147 -22.55 -2.83 8.40
N ILE A 148 -23.48 -3.70 7.99
CA ILE A 148 -24.19 -4.62 8.93
C ILE A 148 -23.75 -6.06 8.78
N GLY A 149 -22.84 -6.35 7.84
CA GLY A 149 -22.31 -7.67 7.53
C GLY A 149 -21.25 -7.57 6.45
N ASN A 150 -20.81 -8.73 5.97
CA ASN A 150 -19.87 -8.86 4.87
C ASN A 150 -20.01 -10.23 4.22
N ASP A 151 -20.09 -10.24 2.90
CA ASP A 151 -19.96 -11.46 2.11
C ASP A 151 -18.55 -11.51 1.52
N PRO A 152 -17.78 -12.59 1.69
CA PRO A 152 -16.41 -12.69 1.19
C PRO A 152 -16.27 -12.54 -0.34
N LEU A 153 -17.34 -12.74 -1.10
CA LEU A 153 -17.34 -12.66 -2.57
C LEU A 153 -17.85 -11.32 -3.10
N THR A 154 -18.82 -10.71 -2.43
CA THR A 154 -19.49 -9.48 -2.89
C THR A 154 -19.15 -8.25 -2.05
N GLY A 155 -18.48 -8.45 -0.94
CA GLY A 155 -18.01 -7.37 -0.06
C GLY A 155 -18.96 -7.02 1.08
N PRO A 156 -18.74 -5.86 1.73
CA PRO A 156 -19.52 -5.43 2.88
C PRO A 156 -20.99 -5.18 2.52
N GLU A 157 -21.88 -5.57 3.43
CA GLU A 157 -23.33 -5.32 3.32
C GLU A 157 -23.65 -3.90 3.78
N PRO A 158 -24.26 -3.04 2.92
CA PRO A 158 -24.58 -1.66 3.28
C PRO A 158 -25.46 -1.57 4.53
N ALA A 159 -25.13 -0.65 5.42
CA ALA A 159 -25.95 -0.34 6.59
C ALA A 159 -27.25 0.36 6.16
N PRO A 160 -28.46 -0.18 6.49
CA PRO A 160 -29.72 0.41 6.09
C PRO A 160 -29.85 1.87 6.50
N GLY A 161 -29.99 2.75 5.51
CA GLY A 161 -30.09 4.19 5.69
C GLY A 161 -28.76 4.93 5.90
N PHE A 162 -27.60 4.23 5.80
CA PHE A 162 -26.27 4.82 5.98
C PHE A 162 -25.25 4.35 4.93
N GLY A 163 -25.60 3.46 4.02
CA GLY A 163 -24.69 2.97 2.98
C GLY A 163 -23.49 2.19 3.52
N LEU A 164 -22.30 2.44 2.91
CA LEU A 164 -21.02 1.82 3.27
C LEU A 164 -20.04 2.77 3.96
N GLN A 165 -20.35 4.07 3.97
CA GLN A 165 -19.54 5.10 4.61
C GLN A 165 -20.45 6.13 5.27
N PHE A 166 -20.18 6.46 6.53
CA PHE A 166 -20.94 7.43 7.30
C PHE A 166 -20.61 8.85 6.85
N GLN A 167 -21.64 9.59 6.37
CA GLN A 167 -21.52 10.93 5.81
C GLN A 167 -21.85 11.99 6.87
N HIS A 168 -20.84 12.67 7.38
CA HIS A 168 -20.99 13.63 8.48
C HIS A 168 -21.20 15.07 8.01
N ARG A 169 -21.27 15.33 6.70
CA ARG A 169 -21.56 16.63 6.08
C ARG A 169 -22.68 16.51 5.07
N ALA A 170 -23.33 17.64 4.80
CA ALA A 170 -24.39 17.73 3.81
C ALA A 170 -24.39 19.11 3.14
N VAL A 171 -25.01 19.21 1.96
CA VAL A 171 -25.27 20.48 1.29
C VAL A 171 -26.30 21.31 2.06
N PHE A 172 -26.35 22.61 1.79
CA PHE A 172 -27.30 23.51 2.48
C PHE A 172 -28.74 23.02 2.35
N GLY A 173 -29.39 22.87 3.49
CA GLY A 173 -30.81 22.46 3.57
C GLY A 173 -31.02 20.96 3.67
N VAL A 174 -29.99 20.15 3.60
CA VAL A 174 -30.04 18.71 3.83
C VAL A 174 -29.42 18.41 5.20
N GLU A 175 -29.95 17.42 5.92
CA GLU A 175 -29.44 16.95 7.20
C GLU A 175 -28.35 15.90 6.93
N PRO A 176 -27.12 16.01 7.50
CA PRO A 176 -26.12 14.96 7.40
C PRO A 176 -26.57 13.69 8.14
N GLU A 177 -25.91 12.58 7.90
CA GLU A 177 -26.24 11.34 8.60
C GLU A 177 -26.03 11.42 10.12
N GLY A 178 -25.18 12.35 10.56
CA GLY A 178 -24.92 12.64 11.97
C GLY A 178 -23.51 13.20 12.16
N LYS A 179 -22.95 13.03 13.37
CA LYS A 179 -21.60 13.46 13.70
C LYS A 179 -20.78 12.29 14.22
N VAL A 180 -19.47 12.36 14.01
CA VAL A 180 -18.51 11.42 14.58
C VAL A 180 -17.70 12.13 15.64
N ASP A 181 -17.74 11.66 16.87
CA ASP A 181 -16.89 12.12 17.96
C ASP A 181 -15.83 11.06 18.32
N VAL A 182 -14.73 11.49 18.91
CA VAL A 182 -13.65 10.63 19.35
C VAL A 182 -13.27 10.94 20.80
N ALA A 183 -13.02 9.89 21.57
CA ALA A 183 -12.32 9.96 22.83
C ALA A 183 -11.05 9.13 22.76
N TYR A 184 -10.05 9.44 23.58
CA TYR A 184 -8.81 8.68 23.62
C TYR A 184 -8.59 8.11 25.01
N GLU A 185 -8.22 6.83 25.04
CA GLU A 185 -7.71 6.14 26.22
C GLU A 185 -6.19 6.03 26.10
N GLU A 186 -5.46 6.32 27.18
CA GLU A 186 -4.01 6.16 27.24
C GLU A 186 -3.66 4.83 27.92
N LEU A 187 -2.85 4.02 27.23
CA LEU A 187 -2.38 2.72 27.70
C LEU A 187 -0.85 2.78 27.87
N GLU A 188 -0.36 2.60 29.09
CA GLU A 188 1.08 2.60 29.34
C GLU A 188 1.71 1.25 28.98
N THR A 189 2.82 1.27 28.27
CA THR A 189 3.66 0.12 27.94
C THR A 189 5.09 0.38 28.41
N THR A 190 5.72 -0.63 29.02
CA THR A 190 7.08 -0.54 29.59
C THR A 190 8.05 -1.39 28.79
N PHE A 191 9.20 -0.81 28.42
CA PHE A 191 10.32 -1.50 27.80
C PHE A 191 11.13 -2.29 28.84
N ALA A 192 11.97 -3.22 28.40
CA ALA A 192 12.74 -4.07 29.29
C ALA A 192 13.77 -3.31 30.15
N ASP A 193 14.21 -2.14 29.73
CA ASP A 193 15.13 -1.25 30.47
C ASP A 193 14.41 -0.34 31.50
N GLY A 194 13.07 -0.37 31.52
CA GLY A 194 12.23 0.38 32.45
C GLY A 194 11.69 1.70 31.89
N ASP A 195 12.08 2.10 30.68
CA ASP A 195 11.44 3.21 29.98
C ASP A 195 9.97 2.90 29.70
N THR A 196 9.13 3.94 29.62
CA THR A 196 7.70 3.79 29.32
C THR A 196 7.28 4.61 28.12
N ILE A 197 6.27 4.14 27.43
CA ILE A 197 5.58 4.86 26.36
C ILE A 197 4.08 4.75 26.56
N SER A 198 3.35 5.85 26.31
CA SER A 198 1.90 5.84 26.31
C SER A 198 1.38 5.61 24.91
N LEU A 199 0.46 4.66 24.76
CA LEU A 199 -0.24 4.30 23.52
C LEU A 199 -1.63 4.90 23.54
N ARG A 200 -1.98 5.68 22.52
CA ARG A 200 -3.25 6.37 22.41
C ARG A 200 -4.28 5.50 21.67
N LYS A 201 -5.31 4.99 22.36
CA LYS A 201 -6.40 4.19 21.80
C LYS A 201 -7.60 5.08 21.49
N PRO A 202 -8.04 5.22 20.23
CA PRO A 202 -9.24 5.99 19.89
C PRO A 202 -10.51 5.16 20.17
N VAL A 203 -11.55 5.87 20.61
CA VAL A 203 -12.92 5.35 20.75
C VAL A 203 -13.84 6.28 19.94
N PHE A 204 -14.25 5.82 18.77
CA PHE A 204 -15.14 6.56 17.90
C PHE A 204 -16.60 6.31 18.27
N THR A 205 -17.41 7.37 18.26
CA THR A 205 -18.84 7.30 18.56
C THR A 205 -19.61 8.11 17.53
N ILE A 206 -20.65 7.51 16.95
CA ILE A 206 -21.62 8.24 16.14
C ILE A 206 -22.60 8.92 17.10
N VAL A 207 -22.70 10.23 17.00
CA VAL A 207 -23.62 11.07 17.78
C VAL A 207 -24.54 11.85 16.83
N GLU A 208 -25.72 12.23 17.33
CA GLU A 208 -26.70 13.06 16.57
C GLU A 208 -27.05 12.44 15.19
N SER A 209 -27.20 11.10 15.10
CA SER A 209 -27.62 10.48 13.84
C SER A 209 -29.07 10.85 13.47
N TYR A 210 -29.31 11.12 12.18
CA TYR A 210 -30.60 11.55 11.64
C TYR A 210 -31.74 10.51 11.85
N GLN A 211 -31.35 9.24 12.01
CA GLN A 211 -32.25 8.14 12.36
C GLN A 211 -31.55 7.16 13.31
N PRO A 212 -32.28 6.25 13.96
CA PRO A 212 -31.68 5.22 14.81
C PRO A 212 -30.65 4.38 14.03
N LEU A 213 -29.48 4.18 14.62
CA LEU A 213 -28.46 3.32 14.04
C LEU A 213 -28.98 1.86 13.95
N PRO A 214 -28.74 1.15 12.83
CA PRO A 214 -29.20 -0.21 12.66
C PRO A 214 -28.53 -1.16 13.68
N PRO A 215 -29.24 -2.17 14.19
CA PRO A 215 -28.66 -3.18 15.06
C PRO A 215 -27.52 -3.90 14.36
N GLY A 216 -26.41 -4.15 15.08
CA GLY A 216 -25.24 -4.82 14.52
C GLY A 216 -24.39 -3.98 13.60
N LEU A 217 -24.55 -2.64 13.62
CA LEU A 217 -23.69 -1.74 12.85
C LEU A 217 -22.24 -1.97 13.22
N LEU A 218 -21.43 -2.30 12.21
CA LEU A 218 -19.98 -2.39 12.27
C LEU A 218 -19.40 -1.06 11.77
N THR A 219 -18.37 -0.56 12.46
CA THR A 219 -17.71 0.70 12.10
C THR A 219 -16.21 0.51 12.03
N GLY A 220 -15.54 1.22 11.12
CA GLY A 220 -14.08 1.21 11.04
C GLY A 220 -13.56 2.58 10.60
N ALA A 221 -12.80 3.22 11.49
CA ALA A 221 -12.19 4.52 11.21
C ALA A 221 -11.05 4.41 10.20
N ARG A 222 -10.96 5.38 9.29
CA ARG A 222 -9.93 5.46 8.25
C ARG A 222 -9.39 6.88 8.17
N VAL A 223 -8.07 7.03 8.32
CA VAL A 223 -7.34 8.24 7.96
C VAL A 223 -6.82 8.09 6.53
N ALA A 224 -6.95 9.13 5.73
CA ALA A 224 -6.46 9.16 4.37
C ALA A 224 -4.95 8.86 4.32
N PRO A 225 -4.47 7.87 3.56
CA PRO A 225 -3.05 7.54 3.44
C PRO A 225 -2.33 8.49 2.48
N PRO A 226 -0.98 8.58 2.48
CA PRO A 226 -0.24 9.29 1.44
C PRO A 226 -0.53 8.72 0.06
N VAL A 227 -0.52 9.55 -0.99
CA VAL A 227 -0.86 9.12 -2.36
C VAL A 227 0.33 8.97 -3.31
N PHE A 228 1.52 9.44 -2.95
CA PHE A 228 2.73 9.28 -3.77
C PHE A 228 3.19 7.82 -3.91
N GLY A 229 3.91 7.51 -4.98
CA GLY A 229 4.48 6.19 -5.26
C GLY A 229 3.46 5.09 -5.60
N ARG A 230 2.17 5.42 -5.68
CA ARG A 230 1.11 4.41 -5.87
C ARG A 230 1.18 3.72 -7.23
N GLY A 231 1.59 4.44 -8.29
CA GLY A 231 1.76 3.83 -9.61
C GLY A 231 2.82 2.74 -9.64
N LEU A 232 3.91 2.90 -8.88
CA LEU A 232 4.93 1.85 -8.73
C LEU A 232 4.36 0.60 -8.06
N LEU A 233 3.52 0.77 -7.01
CA LEU A 233 2.84 -0.35 -6.35
C LEU A 233 1.84 -1.03 -7.29
N GLU A 234 1.16 -0.26 -8.15
CA GLU A 234 0.25 -0.80 -9.17
C GLU A 234 0.98 -1.62 -10.22
N ALA A 235 2.19 -1.21 -10.59
CA ALA A 235 3.03 -1.86 -11.57
C ALA A 235 3.76 -3.13 -11.04
N ILE A 236 3.71 -3.46 -9.75
CA ILE A 236 4.23 -4.74 -9.24
C ILE A 236 3.40 -5.88 -9.86
N PRO A 237 4.02 -6.89 -10.50
CA PRO A 237 3.28 -8.01 -11.08
C PRO A 237 2.44 -8.76 -10.03
N GLU A 238 1.21 -9.16 -10.38
CA GLU A 238 0.37 -9.96 -9.47
C GLU A 238 1.07 -11.23 -9.01
N ALA A 239 1.81 -11.89 -9.91
CA ALA A 239 2.58 -13.09 -9.58
C ALA A 239 3.63 -12.86 -8.49
N THR A 240 4.19 -11.64 -8.40
CA THR A 240 5.14 -11.27 -7.34
C THR A 240 4.44 -11.22 -5.99
N ILE A 241 3.29 -10.54 -5.91
CA ILE A 241 2.50 -10.42 -4.68
C ILE A 241 2.00 -11.81 -4.23
N LEU A 242 1.50 -12.63 -5.18
CA LEU A 242 1.09 -14.00 -4.89
C LEU A 242 2.24 -14.89 -4.44
N GLY A 243 3.46 -14.61 -4.90
CA GLY A 243 4.67 -15.32 -4.49
C GLY A 243 5.15 -14.97 -3.07
N TRP A 244 4.67 -13.88 -2.49
CA TRP A 244 4.95 -13.49 -1.11
C TRP A 244 3.89 -14.04 -0.13
N ALA A 245 2.72 -14.43 -0.63
CA ALA A 245 1.63 -14.91 0.23
C ALA A 245 1.95 -16.30 0.78
N ASP A 246 1.68 -16.49 2.08
CA ASP A 246 1.77 -17.75 2.81
C ASP A 246 0.53 -17.96 3.70
N GLU A 247 -0.64 -18.09 3.09
CA GLU A 247 -1.94 -18.12 3.79
C GLU A 247 -2.05 -19.25 4.84
N LEU A 248 -1.23 -20.28 4.72
CA LEU A 248 -1.27 -21.47 5.58
C LEU A 248 -0.12 -21.52 6.59
N ASP A 249 0.75 -20.48 6.61
CA ASP A 249 1.95 -20.47 7.44
C ASP A 249 2.77 -21.76 7.24
N ASP A 250 3.05 -22.09 5.96
CA ASP A 250 3.69 -23.38 5.58
C ASP A 250 5.11 -23.49 6.13
N ASP A 251 5.80 -22.39 6.38
CA ASP A 251 7.14 -22.35 6.97
C ASP A 251 7.12 -22.31 8.51
N ASN A 252 5.93 -22.17 9.11
CA ASN A 252 5.65 -22.16 10.55
C ASN A 252 6.38 -21.03 11.29
N ASP A 253 6.44 -19.88 10.66
CA ASP A 253 7.08 -18.70 11.23
C ASP A 253 6.09 -17.78 12.00
N GLY A 254 4.80 -18.11 11.95
CA GLY A 254 3.72 -17.40 12.64
C GLY A 254 3.18 -16.21 11.86
N ILE A 255 3.56 -16.04 10.59
CA ILE A 255 3.14 -14.94 9.71
C ILE A 255 2.45 -15.53 8.48
N SER A 256 1.13 -15.29 8.34
CA SER A 256 0.29 -15.89 7.31
C SER A 256 -0.24 -14.82 6.34
N GLY A 257 0.64 -14.06 5.71
CA GLY A 257 0.26 -13.02 4.75
C GLY A 257 -0.63 -13.54 3.63
N ARG A 258 -1.81 -12.92 3.42
CA ARG A 258 -2.75 -13.35 2.38
C ARG A 258 -3.26 -12.21 1.52
N THR A 259 -3.74 -12.55 0.32
CA THR A 259 -4.32 -11.57 -0.60
C THR A 259 -5.81 -11.33 -0.31
N ASN A 260 -6.29 -10.09 -0.54
CA ASN A 260 -7.72 -9.87 -0.70
C ASN A 260 -8.13 -10.15 -2.15
N ARG A 261 -9.35 -10.66 -2.34
CA ARG A 261 -9.97 -10.90 -3.64
C ARG A 261 -11.28 -10.13 -3.69
N VAL A 262 -11.37 -9.18 -4.61
CA VAL A 262 -12.47 -8.21 -4.65
C VAL A 262 -13.09 -8.15 -6.04
N VAL A 263 -14.36 -7.79 -6.12
CA VAL A 263 -15.05 -7.60 -7.39
C VAL A 263 -14.58 -6.28 -8.01
N ASP A 264 -14.04 -6.35 -9.22
CA ASP A 264 -13.71 -5.19 -10.02
C ASP A 264 -15.00 -4.59 -10.62
N PRO A 265 -15.41 -3.38 -10.27
CA PRO A 265 -16.66 -2.79 -10.76
C PRO A 265 -16.66 -2.53 -12.26
N ILE A 266 -15.48 -2.43 -12.91
CA ILE A 266 -15.35 -2.19 -14.34
C ILE A 266 -15.61 -3.48 -15.13
N SER A 267 -14.99 -4.59 -14.73
CA SER A 267 -15.07 -5.85 -15.46
C SER A 267 -16.09 -6.85 -14.90
N GLY A 268 -16.56 -6.66 -13.68
CA GLY A 268 -17.37 -7.61 -12.93
C GLY A 268 -16.62 -8.88 -12.47
N ALA A 269 -15.33 -8.97 -12.71
CA ALA A 269 -14.51 -10.12 -12.36
C ALA A 269 -13.91 -9.98 -10.95
N THR A 270 -13.73 -11.11 -10.25
CA THR A 270 -12.96 -11.12 -9.00
C THR A 270 -11.46 -11.01 -9.32
N ARG A 271 -10.79 -10.02 -8.74
CA ARG A 271 -9.38 -9.72 -8.98
C ARG A 271 -8.62 -9.53 -7.65
N LEU A 272 -7.29 -9.47 -7.74
CA LEU A 272 -6.43 -9.13 -6.62
C LEU A 272 -6.71 -7.69 -6.15
N GLY A 273 -7.06 -7.51 -4.88
CA GLY A 273 -7.09 -6.21 -4.23
C GLY A 273 -5.69 -5.71 -3.91
N ARG A 274 -5.40 -4.43 -4.18
CA ARG A 274 -4.08 -3.81 -3.95
C ARG A 274 -4.16 -2.53 -3.13
N PHE A 275 -5.23 -1.75 -3.33
CA PHE A 275 -5.40 -0.43 -2.73
C PHE A 275 -6.48 -0.44 -1.66
N GLY A 276 -6.59 0.66 -0.92
CA GLY A 276 -7.34 0.70 0.31
C GLY A 276 -6.57 0.07 1.48
N LEU A 277 -6.99 0.36 2.71
CA LEU A 277 -6.32 -0.12 3.93
C LEU A 277 -6.54 -1.62 4.19
N LYS A 278 -7.56 -2.21 3.56
CA LYS A 278 -7.84 -3.65 3.58
C LYS A 278 -7.71 -4.30 2.19
N ALA A 279 -6.90 -3.70 1.30
CA ALA A 279 -6.70 -4.19 -0.08
C ALA A 279 -8.03 -4.42 -0.81
N ASN A 280 -8.96 -3.47 -0.73
CA ASN A 280 -10.34 -3.59 -1.23
C ASN A 280 -10.59 -2.87 -2.57
N ALA A 281 -9.56 -2.39 -3.26
CA ALA A 281 -9.63 -1.85 -4.61
C ALA A 281 -8.57 -2.49 -5.52
N VAL A 282 -8.95 -2.79 -6.76
CA VAL A 282 -8.11 -3.54 -7.72
C VAL A 282 -7.08 -2.68 -8.43
N SER A 283 -7.39 -1.40 -8.64
CA SER A 283 -6.58 -0.42 -9.37
C SER A 283 -6.71 0.97 -8.77
N LEU A 284 -5.83 1.88 -9.16
CA LEU A 284 -5.93 3.29 -8.76
C LEU A 284 -7.14 3.97 -9.40
N GLU A 285 -7.51 3.60 -10.60
CA GLU A 285 -8.72 4.12 -11.25
C GLU A 285 -9.98 3.80 -10.42
N VAL A 286 -10.14 2.55 -10.00
CA VAL A 286 -11.25 2.12 -9.13
C VAL A 286 -11.18 2.79 -7.76
N GLN A 287 -9.98 2.93 -7.18
CA GLN A 287 -9.79 3.61 -5.90
C GLN A 287 -10.17 5.09 -5.96
N ASN A 288 -9.77 5.79 -7.03
CA ASN A 288 -10.07 7.21 -7.21
C ASN A 288 -11.56 7.44 -7.50
N ALA A 289 -12.15 6.65 -8.41
CA ALA A 289 -13.59 6.71 -8.68
C ALA A 289 -14.41 6.40 -7.42
N GLY A 290 -13.95 5.43 -6.60
CA GLY A 290 -14.57 5.12 -5.31
C GLY A 290 -14.45 6.26 -4.29
N ALA A 291 -13.36 7.04 -4.31
CA ALA A 291 -13.21 8.22 -3.46
C ALA A 291 -14.14 9.36 -3.89
N TYR A 292 -14.29 9.63 -5.19
CA TYR A 292 -15.32 10.56 -5.69
C TYR A 292 -16.70 10.16 -5.20
N HIS A 293 -17.05 8.88 -5.34
CA HIS A 293 -18.36 8.35 -4.96
C HIS A 293 -18.61 8.36 -3.45
N GLU A 294 -17.71 7.77 -2.66
CA GLU A 294 -17.94 7.57 -1.22
C GLU A 294 -17.62 8.81 -0.38
N ASP A 295 -16.54 9.56 -0.74
CA ASP A 295 -16.10 10.68 0.08
C ASP A 295 -16.79 12.00 -0.28
N MET A 296 -17.22 12.15 -1.56
CA MET A 296 -17.81 13.38 -2.08
C MET A 296 -19.25 13.21 -2.59
N GLY A 297 -19.75 11.98 -2.67
CA GLY A 297 -21.06 11.68 -3.24
C GLY A 297 -21.18 11.96 -4.74
N VAL A 298 -20.05 12.03 -5.46
CA VAL A 298 -19.96 12.38 -6.89
C VAL A 298 -20.02 11.09 -7.72
N THR A 299 -20.96 11.01 -8.64
CA THR A 299 -21.15 9.86 -9.54
C THR A 299 -20.17 9.87 -10.70
N SER A 300 -19.86 8.68 -11.21
CA SER A 300 -18.99 8.46 -12.37
C SER A 300 -19.55 7.33 -13.26
N SER A 301 -18.95 7.09 -14.41
CA SER A 301 -19.29 5.92 -15.25
C SER A 301 -19.05 4.59 -14.53
N ILE A 302 -18.10 4.54 -13.59
CA ILE A 302 -17.77 3.36 -12.80
C ILE A 302 -18.76 3.18 -11.64
N PHE A 303 -19.18 4.26 -10.99
CA PHE A 303 -20.16 4.29 -9.91
C PHE A 303 -21.29 5.25 -10.28
N PRO A 304 -22.27 4.80 -11.10
CA PRO A 304 -23.31 5.70 -11.65
C PRO A 304 -24.49 5.94 -10.74
N VAL A 305 -24.55 5.29 -9.58
CA VAL A 305 -25.62 5.44 -8.59
C VAL A 305 -25.07 6.18 -7.40
N GLU A 306 -25.74 7.24 -6.96
CA GLU A 306 -25.30 8.02 -5.80
C GLU A 306 -25.12 7.17 -4.54
N SER A 307 -24.12 7.51 -3.73
CA SER A 307 -23.86 6.86 -2.43
C SER A 307 -25.04 7.02 -1.45
N SER A 308 -25.84 8.07 -1.61
CA SER A 308 -27.07 8.35 -0.83
C SER A 308 -28.32 7.59 -1.29
N PHE A 309 -28.23 6.78 -2.38
CA PHE A 309 -29.38 6.06 -2.93
C PHE A 309 -30.10 5.21 -1.88
N GLY A 310 -31.42 5.39 -1.79
CA GLY A 310 -32.26 4.70 -0.81
C GLY A 310 -32.26 5.35 0.59
N GLN A 311 -31.59 6.48 0.77
CA GLN A 311 -31.63 7.30 1.99
C GLN A 311 -32.61 8.48 1.83
N THR A 312 -32.95 9.15 2.93
CA THR A 312 -33.84 10.33 2.90
C THR A 312 -33.15 11.57 2.32
N GLN A 313 -31.85 11.57 2.22
CA GLN A 313 -30.99 12.61 1.66
C GLN A 313 -30.81 12.51 0.15
N TYR A 314 -31.20 11.38 -0.46
CA TYR A 314 -31.17 11.20 -1.90
C TYR A 314 -32.10 12.19 -2.60
N ASP A 315 -31.62 12.89 -3.60
CA ASP A 315 -32.37 13.95 -4.26
C ASP A 315 -33.34 13.46 -5.36
N GLU A 316 -33.32 12.13 -5.63
CA GLU A 316 -34.15 11.46 -6.65
C GLU A 316 -33.82 11.88 -8.11
N LEU A 317 -32.70 12.58 -8.35
CA LEU A 317 -32.24 12.89 -9.68
C LEU A 317 -31.55 11.64 -10.30
N LEU A 318 -31.80 11.44 -11.58
CA LEU A 318 -31.18 10.40 -12.39
C LEU A 318 -30.42 11.08 -13.53
N ASP A 319 -29.46 11.90 -13.16
CA ASP A 319 -28.65 12.67 -14.07
C ASP A 319 -27.46 11.86 -14.62
N GLU A 320 -26.75 12.50 -15.57
CA GLU A 320 -25.49 11.95 -16.08
C GLU A 320 -24.42 12.02 -15.00
N ALA A 321 -23.37 11.18 -15.14
CA ALA A 321 -22.23 11.18 -14.24
C ALA A 321 -21.62 12.59 -14.09
N GLU A 322 -21.40 13.02 -12.84
CA GLU A 322 -20.96 14.38 -12.51
C GLU A 322 -19.46 14.57 -12.73
N VAL A 323 -18.68 13.50 -12.56
CA VAL A 323 -17.25 13.51 -12.93
C VAL A 323 -17.03 12.76 -14.23
N SER A 324 -16.31 13.39 -15.17
CA SER A 324 -16.00 12.77 -16.46
C SER A 324 -14.94 11.67 -16.36
N ASP A 325 -14.98 10.73 -17.31
CA ASP A 325 -13.93 9.70 -17.44
C ASP A 325 -12.54 10.33 -17.61
N GLU A 326 -12.44 11.43 -18.38
CA GLU A 326 -11.19 12.18 -18.55
C GLU A 326 -10.65 12.71 -17.23
N THR A 327 -11.50 13.22 -16.35
CA THR A 327 -11.09 13.68 -15.01
C THR A 327 -10.59 12.52 -14.16
N ILE A 328 -11.30 11.39 -14.14
CA ILE A 328 -10.85 10.17 -13.43
C ILE A 328 -9.50 9.70 -13.98
N GLU A 329 -9.33 9.65 -15.30
CA GLU A 329 -8.05 9.28 -15.94
C GLU A 329 -6.91 10.23 -15.57
N ASN A 330 -7.15 11.54 -15.54
CA ASN A 330 -6.14 12.55 -15.21
C ASN A 330 -5.73 12.45 -13.74
N VAL A 331 -6.67 12.35 -12.81
CA VAL A 331 -6.39 12.15 -11.37
C VAL A 331 -5.67 10.82 -11.15
N THR A 332 -6.07 9.76 -11.86
CA THR A 332 -5.40 8.47 -11.75
C THR A 332 -3.96 8.56 -12.24
N PHE A 333 -3.74 9.21 -13.38
CA PHE A 333 -2.40 9.43 -13.91
C PHE A 333 -1.53 10.29 -12.98
N TYR A 334 -2.10 11.33 -12.38
CA TYR A 334 -1.44 12.14 -11.35
C TYR A 334 -0.93 11.27 -10.19
N VAL A 335 -1.81 10.51 -9.56
CA VAL A 335 -1.48 9.63 -8.43
C VAL A 335 -0.47 8.54 -8.84
N GLN A 336 -0.53 8.05 -10.09
CA GLN A 336 0.41 7.07 -10.62
C GLN A 336 1.82 7.63 -10.80
N THR A 337 1.94 8.94 -11.03
CA THR A 337 3.19 9.58 -11.45
C THR A 337 3.75 10.58 -10.44
N LEU A 338 3.19 10.63 -9.22
CA LEU A 338 3.85 11.27 -8.08
C LEU A 338 5.13 10.51 -7.73
N GLY A 339 6.24 11.24 -7.64
CA GLY A 339 7.55 10.69 -7.35
C GLY A 339 7.68 10.20 -5.89
N VAL A 340 8.62 9.30 -5.66
CA VAL A 340 8.89 8.78 -4.32
C VAL A 340 10.10 9.52 -3.72
N PRO A 341 10.01 10.06 -2.49
CA PRO A 341 11.16 10.67 -1.82
C PRO A 341 12.34 9.70 -1.71
N ALA A 342 13.53 10.21 -1.94
CA ALA A 342 14.77 9.46 -1.78
C ALA A 342 14.97 9.03 -0.32
N ARG A 343 15.52 7.85 -0.11
CA ARG A 343 16.04 7.43 1.18
C ARG A 343 17.26 8.29 1.55
N ARG A 344 17.35 8.70 2.80
CA ARG A 344 18.36 9.60 3.35
C ARG A 344 19.39 8.84 4.16
N ASP A 345 20.56 9.43 4.39
CA ASP A 345 21.58 8.98 5.33
C ASP A 345 21.95 7.48 5.19
N VAL A 346 21.93 6.95 3.95
CA VAL A 346 22.08 5.50 3.68
C VAL A 346 23.43 4.91 4.13
N ASP A 347 24.45 5.75 4.29
CA ASP A 347 25.81 5.36 4.72
C ASP A 347 26.06 5.69 6.20
N ASP A 348 25.10 6.29 6.91
CA ASP A 348 25.24 6.57 8.34
C ASP A 348 25.25 5.28 9.17
N SER A 349 26.17 5.19 10.11
CA SER A 349 26.38 3.95 10.90
C SER A 349 25.18 3.57 11.76
N GLU A 350 24.44 4.54 12.28
CA GLU A 350 23.23 4.33 13.07
C GLU A 350 22.07 3.85 12.18
N VAL A 351 21.92 4.44 10.99
CA VAL A 351 20.95 4.01 9.97
C VAL A 351 21.24 2.59 9.50
N LEU A 352 22.51 2.24 9.22
CA LEU A 352 22.92 0.90 8.86
C LEU A 352 22.69 -0.12 9.99
N ARG A 353 22.95 0.26 11.25
CA ARG A 353 22.59 -0.58 12.41
C ARG A 353 21.08 -0.80 12.49
N GLY A 354 20.29 0.24 12.31
CA GLY A 354 18.82 0.19 12.33
C GLY A 354 18.26 -0.70 11.20
N GLU A 355 18.84 -0.64 9.98
CA GLU A 355 18.46 -1.53 8.88
C GLU A 355 18.72 -3.01 9.19
N ALA A 356 19.86 -3.30 9.84
CA ALA A 356 20.14 -4.65 10.31
C ALA A 356 19.14 -5.11 11.37
N LEU A 357 18.84 -4.24 12.35
CA LEU A 357 17.85 -4.51 13.40
C LEU A 357 16.45 -4.74 12.83
N PHE A 358 16.04 -3.97 11.83
CA PHE A 358 14.74 -4.13 11.16
C PHE A 358 14.55 -5.56 10.60
N THR A 359 15.63 -6.14 10.09
CA THR A 359 15.62 -7.54 9.64
C THR A 359 15.69 -8.51 10.83
N GLU A 360 16.56 -8.23 11.81
CA GLU A 360 16.80 -9.09 12.97
C GLU A 360 15.54 -9.27 13.82
N VAL A 361 14.69 -8.23 13.95
CA VAL A 361 13.40 -8.30 14.68
C VAL A 361 12.21 -8.60 13.78
N ARG A 362 12.46 -9.13 12.58
CA ARG A 362 11.47 -9.67 11.66
C ARG A 362 10.47 -8.66 11.05
N CYS A 363 10.71 -7.35 11.18
CA CYS A 363 9.87 -6.35 10.50
C CYS A 363 9.85 -6.58 8.96
N ALA A 364 10.97 -7.03 8.40
CA ALA A 364 11.13 -7.31 6.97
C ALA A 364 10.30 -8.52 6.48
N ALA A 365 9.68 -9.30 7.37
CA ALA A 365 8.82 -10.43 6.98
C ALA A 365 7.53 -9.95 6.29
N CYS A 366 6.93 -8.84 6.78
CA CYS A 366 5.78 -8.18 6.16
C CYS A 366 6.21 -6.94 5.34
N HIS A 367 7.11 -6.15 5.89
CA HIS A 367 7.67 -4.97 5.22
C HIS A 367 8.84 -5.36 4.31
N ILE A 368 8.55 -6.15 3.24
CA ILE A 368 9.56 -6.62 2.28
C ILE A 368 10.30 -5.43 1.69
N PRO A 369 11.65 -5.37 1.83
CA PRO A 369 12.41 -4.16 1.53
C PRO A 369 12.37 -3.72 0.08
N GLN A 370 12.32 -4.66 -0.86
CA GLN A 370 12.45 -4.35 -2.29
C GLN A 370 11.47 -5.13 -3.16
N ALA A 371 11.09 -4.51 -4.27
CA ALA A 371 10.30 -5.13 -5.31
C ALA A 371 10.80 -4.70 -6.70
N ARG A 372 10.41 -5.42 -7.73
CA ARG A 372 10.60 -4.99 -9.11
C ARG A 372 9.24 -4.81 -9.77
N THR A 373 9.02 -3.64 -10.34
CA THR A 373 7.82 -3.40 -11.15
C THR A 373 7.93 -4.15 -12.49
N GLY A 374 6.79 -4.52 -13.05
CA GLY A 374 6.71 -5.20 -14.33
C GLY A 374 6.59 -4.24 -15.51
N ASP A 375 6.25 -4.79 -16.66
CA ASP A 375 5.85 -4.01 -17.82
C ASP A 375 4.49 -3.35 -17.54
N PHE A 376 4.42 -2.03 -17.71
CA PHE A 376 3.22 -1.24 -17.43
C PHE A 376 3.01 -0.20 -18.54
N PRO A 377 2.51 -0.61 -19.71
CA PRO A 377 2.47 0.23 -20.92
C PRO A 377 1.67 1.53 -20.78
N ALA A 378 0.65 1.55 -19.91
CA ALA A 378 -0.17 2.74 -19.67
C ALA A 378 0.65 3.87 -19.01
N VAL A 379 1.60 3.51 -18.13
CA VAL A 379 2.48 4.45 -17.42
C VAL A 379 3.92 3.92 -17.46
N PRO A 380 4.63 4.07 -18.59
CA PRO A 380 5.98 3.52 -18.76
C PRO A 380 7.00 4.09 -17.77
N GLU A 381 6.72 5.24 -17.15
CA GLU A 381 7.57 5.86 -16.13
C GLU A 381 7.75 5.00 -14.88
N VAL A 382 6.76 4.16 -14.57
CA VAL A 382 6.79 3.26 -13.40
C VAL A 382 7.15 1.82 -13.78
N ALA A 383 7.35 1.53 -15.08
CA ALA A 383 7.63 0.19 -15.56
C ALA A 383 9.09 -0.24 -15.31
N ASN A 384 9.29 -1.53 -15.00
CA ASN A 384 10.59 -2.19 -14.91
C ASN A 384 11.59 -1.56 -13.91
N GLN A 385 11.08 -0.87 -12.87
CA GLN A 385 11.87 -0.21 -11.83
C GLN A 385 12.26 -1.21 -10.73
N LEU A 386 13.47 -1.07 -10.18
CA LEU A 386 13.80 -1.63 -8.87
C LEU A 386 13.42 -0.60 -7.82
N ILE A 387 12.56 -0.96 -6.88
CA ILE A 387 11.98 -0.07 -5.89
C ILE A 387 12.16 -0.61 -4.46
N PHE A 388 12.14 0.30 -3.47
CA PHE A 388 12.28 -0.06 -2.05
C PHE A 388 11.05 0.44 -1.25
N PRO A 389 9.88 -0.21 -1.44
CA PRO A 389 8.63 0.22 -0.82
C PRO A 389 8.48 -0.23 0.63
N PHE A 390 9.18 -1.26 1.07
CA PHE A 390 9.03 -1.89 2.38
C PHE A 390 7.58 -2.31 2.64
N THR A 391 7.05 -3.17 1.77
CA THR A 391 5.69 -3.75 1.84
C THR A 391 5.60 -5.00 0.98
N ASP A 392 4.75 -5.92 1.36
CA ASP A 392 4.31 -7.06 0.55
C ASP A 392 2.91 -6.86 -0.08
N LEU A 393 2.19 -5.81 0.32
CA LEU A 393 0.80 -5.52 -0.06
C LEU A 393 -0.22 -6.59 0.39
N LEU A 394 0.17 -7.50 1.29
CA LEU A 394 -0.69 -8.55 1.83
C LEU A 394 -1.47 -8.08 3.06
N LEU A 395 -2.49 -8.83 3.38
CA LEU A 395 -3.26 -8.71 4.62
C LEU A 395 -2.59 -9.54 5.70
N HIS A 396 -2.42 -8.93 6.88
CA HIS A 396 -1.94 -9.59 8.08
C HIS A 396 -2.86 -9.32 9.26
N ASP A 397 -3.09 -10.33 10.11
CA ASP A 397 -3.82 -10.16 11.35
C ASP A 397 -2.97 -9.38 12.35
N MET A 398 -3.37 -8.15 12.62
CA MET A 398 -2.68 -7.23 13.53
C MET A 398 -3.19 -7.29 14.97
N GLY A 399 -4.00 -8.30 15.28
CA GLY A 399 -4.55 -8.57 16.61
C GLY A 399 -5.65 -7.60 17.04
N GLU A 400 -6.20 -7.86 18.23
CA GLU A 400 -7.35 -7.13 18.78
C GLU A 400 -7.05 -5.63 19.00
N GLY A 401 -5.79 -5.28 19.29
CA GLY A 401 -5.38 -3.89 19.54
C GLY A 401 -5.61 -2.94 18.36
N LEU A 402 -5.46 -3.45 17.13
CA LEU A 402 -5.66 -2.72 15.90
C LEU A 402 -6.96 -3.11 15.16
N ALA A 403 -7.72 -4.10 15.65
CA ALA A 403 -8.96 -4.52 15.03
C ALA A 403 -10.01 -3.41 15.05
N ASP A 404 -10.70 -3.24 13.89
CA ASP A 404 -11.93 -2.44 13.80
C ASP A 404 -13.20 -3.32 13.82
N ASN A 405 -13.03 -4.64 13.78
CA ASN A 405 -14.09 -5.65 13.73
C ASN A 405 -15.04 -5.54 12.51
N ARG A 406 -14.66 -4.75 11.49
CA ARG A 406 -15.38 -4.61 10.24
C ARG A 406 -14.64 -5.35 9.11
N PRO A 407 -15.12 -6.53 8.70
CA PRO A 407 -14.53 -7.24 7.56
C PRO A 407 -14.80 -6.52 6.24
N ASP A 408 -13.96 -6.79 5.22
CA ASP A 408 -14.04 -6.18 3.90
C ASP A 408 -13.60 -7.21 2.83
N PHE A 409 -14.54 -7.86 2.14
CA PHE A 409 -14.34 -9.05 1.30
C PHE A 409 -13.69 -10.19 2.10
N LEU A 410 -12.47 -10.63 1.73
CA LEU A 410 -11.75 -11.66 2.48
C LEU A 410 -11.05 -11.10 3.72
N ALA A 411 -10.79 -9.80 3.79
CA ALA A 411 -10.14 -9.21 4.95
C ALA A 411 -11.05 -9.29 6.20
N SER A 412 -10.56 -9.87 7.28
CA SER A 412 -11.24 -9.89 8.58
C SER A 412 -11.24 -8.51 9.26
N GLY A 413 -11.89 -8.40 10.41
CA GLY A 413 -11.90 -7.20 11.23
C GLY A 413 -10.55 -6.83 11.85
N SER A 414 -9.63 -7.77 11.99
CA SER A 414 -8.29 -7.56 12.55
C SER A 414 -7.19 -7.46 11.49
N GLU A 415 -7.48 -7.80 10.23
CA GLU A 415 -6.50 -7.76 9.16
C GLU A 415 -6.39 -6.41 8.48
N TRP A 416 -5.16 -6.05 8.17
CA TRP A 416 -4.76 -4.82 7.48
C TRP A 416 -3.72 -5.10 6.43
N ARG A 417 -3.81 -4.39 5.30
CA ARG A 417 -2.79 -4.45 4.26
C ARG A 417 -1.53 -3.74 4.74
N THR A 418 -0.37 -4.40 4.61
CA THR A 418 0.92 -3.80 4.90
C THR A 418 1.11 -2.51 4.10
N PRO A 419 1.23 -1.33 4.73
CA PRO A 419 1.48 -0.09 4.01
C PRO A 419 2.95 0.01 3.59
N PRO A 420 3.27 0.72 2.49
CA PRO A 420 4.65 1.06 2.19
C PRO A 420 5.23 2.00 3.26
N LEU A 421 6.53 1.86 3.54
CA LEU A 421 7.21 2.72 4.53
C LEU A 421 8.06 3.82 3.90
N TRP A 422 8.28 3.82 2.57
CA TRP A 422 8.99 4.92 1.92
C TRP A 422 8.35 6.28 2.23
N GLY A 423 9.17 7.31 2.44
CA GLY A 423 8.73 8.65 2.80
C GLY A 423 8.19 8.80 4.23
N ILE A 424 8.10 7.71 5.03
CA ILE A 424 7.51 7.77 6.38
C ILE A 424 8.26 8.74 7.30
N GLY A 425 9.59 8.86 7.15
CA GLY A 425 10.41 9.79 7.91
C GLY A 425 10.15 11.27 7.59
N LEU A 426 9.53 11.58 6.45
CA LEU A 426 9.18 12.94 6.06
C LEU A 426 7.76 13.35 6.50
N THR A 427 7.00 12.47 7.13
CA THR A 427 5.62 12.75 7.55
C THR A 427 5.49 14.05 8.34
N ALA A 428 6.35 14.26 9.35
CA ALA A 428 6.34 15.49 10.15
C ALA A 428 6.75 16.74 9.37
N VAL A 429 7.66 16.61 8.40
CA VAL A 429 8.12 17.73 7.57
C VAL A 429 7.00 18.18 6.62
N VAL A 430 6.32 17.23 5.99
CA VAL A 430 5.25 17.53 5.03
C VAL A 430 3.98 18.01 5.75
N GLN A 431 3.60 17.39 6.86
CA GLN A 431 2.30 17.60 7.51
C GLN A 431 2.35 18.38 8.82
N GLY A 432 3.56 18.68 9.33
CA GLY A 432 3.76 19.37 10.60
C GLY A 432 3.46 18.52 11.85
N ARG A 433 3.19 17.23 11.68
CA ARG A 433 2.87 16.27 12.76
C ARG A 433 3.19 14.83 12.36
N ASN A 434 3.34 13.98 13.36
CA ASN A 434 3.43 12.53 13.18
C ASN A 434 2.13 11.87 13.62
N GLU A 435 1.46 11.18 12.69
CA GLU A 435 0.26 10.40 12.94
C GLU A 435 0.31 9.17 12.05
N PHE A 436 0.33 7.97 12.64
CA PHE A 436 0.54 6.71 11.94
C PHE A 436 -0.60 5.73 12.20
N LEU A 437 -0.57 4.57 11.53
CA LEU A 437 -1.58 3.53 11.52
C LEU A 437 -2.86 3.94 10.77
N HIS A 438 -3.83 3.04 10.66
CA HIS A 438 -5.02 3.18 9.81
C HIS A 438 -5.98 4.30 10.25
N ASP A 439 -5.93 4.70 11.51
CA ASP A 439 -6.79 5.70 12.14
C ASP A 439 -6.02 6.89 12.75
N GLY A 440 -4.71 6.95 12.53
CA GLY A 440 -3.88 8.05 13.00
C GLY A 440 -3.56 8.03 14.49
N ARG A 441 -3.85 6.92 15.20
CA ARG A 441 -3.69 6.85 16.66
C ARG A 441 -2.26 7.03 17.15
N ALA A 442 -1.27 6.55 16.42
CA ALA A 442 0.12 6.59 16.85
C ALA A 442 0.78 7.95 16.55
N ARG A 443 1.32 8.61 17.59
CA ARG A 443 1.95 9.93 17.55
C ARG A 443 3.45 9.89 17.25
N SER A 444 4.02 8.68 17.17
CA SER A 444 5.42 8.44 16.84
C SER A 444 5.59 7.10 16.16
N LEU A 445 6.74 6.89 15.51
CA LEU A 445 7.09 5.59 14.93
C LEU A 445 7.17 4.50 16.01
N MET A 446 7.74 4.82 17.19
CA MET A 446 7.80 3.88 18.31
C MET A 446 6.40 3.52 18.81
N GLU A 447 5.48 4.49 18.93
CA GLU A 447 4.09 4.20 19.31
C GLU A 447 3.41 3.31 18.25
N ALA A 448 3.68 3.54 16.95
CA ALA A 448 3.18 2.67 15.90
C ALA A 448 3.69 1.22 16.03
N ILE A 449 4.99 1.05 16.29
CA ILE A 449 5.59 -0.29 16.51
C ILE A 449 4.94 -0.97 17.72
N MET A 450 4.75 -0.25 18.83
CA MET A 450 4.16 -0.84 20.04
C MET A 450 2.67 -1.19 19.90
N TRP A 451 1.97 -0.68 18.90
CA TRP A 451 0.62 -1.10 18.55
C TRP A 451 0.55 -2.42 17.76
N HIS A 452 1.65 -2.86 17.15
CA HIS A 452 1.69 -4.12 16.39
C HIS A 452 1.34 -5.30 17.29
N GLY A 453 0.43 -6.15 16.85
CA GLY A 453 -0.02 -7.37 17.56
C GLY A 453 -0.32 -8.48 16.56
N GLY A 454 -0.99 -9.55 16.98
CA GLY A 454 -1.28 -10.69 16.12
C GLY A 454 -0.01 -11.28 15.51
N GLU A 455 0.07 -11.37 14.19
CA GLU A 455 1.25 -11.87 13.46
C GLU A 455 2.52 -11.06 13.74
N ALA A 456 2.39 -9.77 14.04
CA ALA A 456 3.52 -8.88 14.33
C ALA A 456 3.86 -8.79 15.84
N GLU A 457 3.20 -9.57 16.72
CA GLU A 457 3.42 -9.51 18.16
C GLU A 457 4.86 -9.86 18.55
N GLU A 458 5.44 -10.89 17.93
CA GLU A 458 6.83 -11.28 18.19
C GLU A 458 7.80 -10.14 17.86
N SER A 459 7.65 -9.49 16.71
CA SER A 459 8.46 -8.35 16.30
C SER A 459 8.35 -7.19 17.30
N ARG A 460 7.14 -6.85 17.75
CA ARG A 460 6.91 -5.86 18.81
C ARG A 460 7.65 -6.22 20.10
N GLU A 461 7.55 -7.45 20.56
CA GLU A 461 8.19 -7.90 21.80
C GLU A 461 9.72 -7.90 21.69
N LEU A 462 10.28 -8.25 20.54
CA LEU A 462 11.71 -8.11 20.29
C LEU A 462 12.16 -6.65 20.39
N VAL A 463 11.43 -5.69 19.79
CA VAL A 463 11.73 -4.25 19.93
C VAL A 463 11.55 -3.79 21.38
N ARG A 464 10.51 -4.25 22.09
CA ARG A 464 10.28 -3.93 23.51
C ARG A 464 11.41 -4.39 24.42
N ALA A 465 12.08 -5.50 24.05
CA ALA A 465 13.21 -6.06 24.77
C ALA A 465 14.56 -5.42 24.43
N MET A 466 14.65 -4.61 23.37
CA MET A 466 15.90 -3.97 22.94
C MET A 466 16.43 -2.96 23.95
N PRO A 467 17.76 -2.78 24.02
CA PRO A 467 18.39 -1.61 24.64
C PRO A 467 17.95 -0.31 23.95
N ALA A 468 17.89 0.81 24.68
CA ALA A 468 17.51 2.12 24.13
C ALA A 468 18.30 2.49 22.87
N ALA A 469 19.62 2.30 22.87
CA ALA A 469 20.47 2.63 21.71
C ALA A 469 20.11 1.84 20.44
N ASP A 470 19.65 0.58 20.56
CA ASP A 470 19.21 -0.20 19.41
C ASP A 470 17.80 0.25 18.94
N ARG A 471 16.92 0.65 19.88
CA ARG A 471 15.64 1.30 19.52
C ARG A 471 15.86 2.61 18.78
N ASP A 472 16.82 3.44 19.21
CA ASP A 472 17.18 4.69 18.53
C ASP A 472 17.72 4.44 17.13
N ALA A 473 18.59 3.45 16.95
CA ALA A 473 19.10 3.05 15.64
C ALA A 473 17.96 2.56 14.70
N LEU A 474 17.03 1.75 15.21
CA LEU A 474 15.86 1.31 14.43
C LEU A 474 15.01 2.50 14.00
N LEU A 475 14.80 3.48 14.89
CA LEU A 475 14.09 4.72 14.55
C LEU A 475 14.85 5.57 13.54
N ALA A 476 16.18 5.67 13.65
CA ALA A 476 17.01 6.38 12.67
C ALA A 476 16.86 5.77 11.26
N PHE A 477 16.85 4.44 11.17
CA PHE A 477 16.58 3.75 9.91
C PHE A 477 15.19 4.09 9.35
N LEU A 478 14.12 3.98 10.15
CA LEU A 478 12.76 4.30 9.70
C LEU A 478 12.61 5.77 9.31
N GLN A 479 13.32 6.67 9.99
CA GLN A 479 13.37 8.09 9.66
C GLN A 479 14.15 8.37 8.38
N SER A 480 15.08 7.50 8.00
CA SER A 480 15.82 7.60 6.73
C SER A 480 14.96 7.25 5.51
N LEU A 481 13.91 6.46 5.71
CA LEU A 481 12.95 6.13 4.68
C LEU A 481 12.02 7.34 4.40
#